data_53255a2054a0696f3e96fa3c3532466c
#
_entry.id   53255a2054a0696f3e96fa3c3532466c
#
_cell.length_a   1.000
_cell.length_b   1.000
_cell.length_c   1.000
_cell.angle_alpha   90.00
_cell.angle_beta   90.00
_cell.angle_gamma   90.00
#
_symmetry.space_group_name_H-M   'P 1'
#
loop_
_entity.id
_entity.type
_entity.pdbx_description
1 polymer ?
#
loop_
_entity_poly.entity_id
_entity_poly.type
_entity_poly.pdbx_seq_one_letter_code
_entity_poly.pdbx_strand_id
1 'polypeptide(L)'
;MEQIEMAGVHSGDSSCVMPPQSLDDKTEKEIIKISKKVAKSLGVVGAANLQLAIKDERIYLLEANPRASRTLPFVSKSTGYPLARMAVNLMLGDKITNLPAILPMEGASVKVPTFSWLKITGLDTVLGPEMKSTGEAMGHGPNFGTAYLKAMKGGNKKIPTKGTVFVSISNAVSYTHLTLPTTD
;
A
#
# COMPACT_ATOMS: atom_id res chain seq x y z
N MET A 1 -5.19 -2.48 -2.38
CA MET A 1 -4.07 -1.51 -2.45
C MET A 1 -2.95 -2.11 -3.25
N GLU A 2 -2.17 -1.27 -3.89
CA GLU A 2 -1.05 -1.62 -4.75
C GLU A 2 0.26 -1.13 -4.11
N GLN A 3 1.32 -1.96 -4.15
CA GLN A 3 2.66 -1.58 -3.73
C GLN A 3 3.38 -0.87 -4.87
N ILE A 4 4.17 0.16 -4.54
CA ILE A 4 4.93 0.96 -5.51
C ILE A 4 6.29 0.31 -5.77
N GLU A 5 6.94 -0.19 -4.73
CA GLU A 5 8.21 -0.90 -4.83
C GLU A 5 8.03 -2.30 -5.41
N MET A 6 9.10 -2.83 -5.99
CA MET A 6 9.10 -4.16 -6.61
C MET A 6 8.79 -5.29 -5.61
N ALA A 7 8.20 -6.37 -6.11
CA ALA A 7 8.07 -7.60 -5.35
C ALA A 7 9.45 -8.10 -4.88
N GLY A 8 9.59 -8.38 -3.60
CA GLY A 8 10.89 -8.71 -2.97
C GLY A 8 11.33 -7.68 -1.94
N VAL A 9 10.80 -6.45 -2.01
CA VAL A 9 10.91 -5.49 -0.90
C VAL A 9 9.87 -5.85 0.15
N HIS A 10 10.29 -5.85 1.42
CA HIS A 10 9.39 -6.14 2.54
C HIS A 10 8.19 -5.18 2.54
N SER A 11 6.98 -5.70 2.74
CA SER A 11 5.73 -4.91 2.66
C SER A 11 5.68 -3.73 3.66
N GLY A 12 6.38 -3.84 4.78
CA GLY A 12 6.54 -2.74 5.74
C GLY A 12 7.39 -1.59 5.21
N ASP A 13 8.30 -1.87 4.28
CA ASP A 13 9.23 -0.92 3.68
C ASP A 13 8.72 -0.38 2.34
N SER A 14 7.61 -0.91 1.86
CA SER A 14 7.00 -0.50 0.60
C SER A 14 5.97 0.60 0.79
N SER A 15 6.00 1.57 -0.10
CA SER A 15 4.91 2.53 -0.27
C SER A 15 3.71 1.82 -0.91
N CYS A 16 2.52 2.22 -0.52
CA CYS A 16 1.29 1.63 -1.08
C CYS A 16 0.30 2.72 -1.45
N VAL A 17 -0.46 2.47 -2.50
CA VAL A 17 -1.55 3.34 -2.95
C VAL A 17 -2.89 2.62 -2.90
N MET A 18 -3.93 3.36 -2.60
CA MET A 18 -5.31 2.91 -2.58
C MET A 18 -6.22 4.01 -3.14
N PRO A 19 -7.09 3.70 -4.13
CA PRO A 19 -7.25 2.42 -4.81
C PRO A 19 -6.01 2.05 -5.65
N PRO A 20 -5.89 0.80 -6.15
CA PRO A 20 -4.87 0.42 -7.12
C PRO A 20 -4.88 1.34 -8.34
N GLN A 21 -3.71 1.61 -8.92
CA GLN A 21 -3.56 2.56 -10.04
C GLN A 21 -3.26 1.88 -11.37
N SER A 22 -2.65 0.69 -11.34
CA SER A 22 -2.22 -0.04 -12.53
C SER A 22 -3.01 -1.31 -12.82
N LEU A 23 -3.91 -1.71 -11.91
CA LEU A 23 -4.72 -2.92 -12.06
C LEU A 23 -5.98 -2.66 -12.88
N ASP A 24 -6.26 -3.56 -13.83
CA ASP A 24 -7.53 -3.57 -14.53
C ASP A 24 -8.63 -4.27 -13.68
N ASP A 25 -9.88 -4.01 -14.02
CA ASP A 25 -11.05 -4.55 -13.32
C ASP A 25 -11.08 -6.09 -13.28
N LYS A 26 -10.57 -6.74 -14.32
CA LYS A 26 -10.53 -8.21 -14.41
C LYS A 26 -9.56 -8.77 -13.38
N THR A 27 -8.37 -8.22 -13.32
CA THR A 27 -7.33 -8.61 -12.36
C THR A 27 -7.76 -8.33 -10.92
N GLU A 28 -8.39 -7.18 -10.68
CA GLU A 28 -8.89 -6.83 -9.34
C GLU A 28 -9.97 -7.82 -8.87
N LYS A 29 -10.93 -8.19 -9.73
CA LYS A 29 -11.95 -9.21 -9.44
C LYS A 29 -11.34 -10.57 -9.12
N GLU A 30 -10.31 -10.99 -9.86
CA GLU A 30 -9.65 -12.27 -9.61
C GLU A 30 -8.84 -12.24 -8.30
N ILE A 31 -8.18 -11.13 -7.98
CA ILE A 31 -7.53 -10.91 -6.68
C ILE A 31 -8.55 -11.08 -5.53
N ILE A 32 -9.70 -10.44 -5.64
CA ILE A 32 -10.76 -10.54 -4.63
C ILE A 32 -11.24 -11.98 -4.46
N LYS A 33 -11.44 -12.70 -5.57
CA LYS A 33 -11.86 -14.10 -5.57
C LYS A 33 -10.81 -15.01 -4.91
N ILE A 34 -9.54 -14.86 -5.27
CA ILE A 34 -8.44 -15.61 -4.66
C ILE A 34 -8.36 -15.30 -3.16
N SER A 35 -8.44 -14.03 -2.77
CA SER A 35 -8.36 -13.60 -1.37
C SER A 35 -9.50 -14.22 -0.53
N LYS A 36 -10.72 -14.21 -1.05
CA LYS A 36 -11.87 -14.86 -0.38
C LYS A 36 -11.66 -16.37 -0.22
N LYS A 37 -11.14 -17.04 -1.25
CA LYS A 37 -10.85 -18.47 -1.20
C LYS A 37 -9.80 -18.79 -0.15
N VAL A 38 -8.70 -18.04 -0.13
CA VAL A 38 -7.61 -18.23 0.85
C VAL A 38 -8.11 -17.98 2.27
N ALA A 39 -8.80 -16.87 2.51
CA ALA A 39 -9.33 -16.55 3.84
C ALA A 39 -10.28 -17.63 4.35
N LYS A 40 -11.17 -18.16 3.47
CA LYS A 40 -12.07 -19.28 3.80
C LYS A 40 -11.31 -20.57 4.10
N SER A 41 -10.28 -20.91 3.30
CA SER A 41 -9.49 -22.12 3.50
C SER A 41 -8.69 -22.11 4.79
N LEU A 42 -8.26 -20.92 5.22
CA LEU A 42 -7.52 -20.72 6.48
C LEU A 42 -8.46 -20.56 7.70
N GLY A 43 -9.76 -20.59 7.52
CA GLY A 43 -10.72 -20.38 8.62
C GLY A 43 -10.57 -19.00 9.29
N VAL A 44 -10.24 -17.95 8.51
CA VAL A 44 -9.99 -16.62 9.07
C VAL A 44 -11.25 -16.07 9.73
N VAL A 45 -11.12 -15.68 11.00
CA VAL A 45 -12.12 -14.90 11.74
C VAL A 45 -11.50 -13.56 12.10
N GLY A 46 -12.17 -12.47 11.73
CA GLY A 46 -11.65 -11.11 11.94
C GLY A 46 -10.88 -10.57 10.73
N ALA A 47 -9.58 -10.35 10.88
CA ALA A 47 -8.75 -9.73 9.84
C ALA A 47 -7.69 -10.69 9.29
N ALA A 48 -7.37 -10.53 8.00
CA ALA A 48 -6.23 -11.17 7.37
C ALA A 48 -5.49 -10.18 6.46
N ASN A 49 -4.20 -10.39 6.29
CA ASN A 49 -3.37 -9.68 5.34
C ASN A 49 -2.80 -10.68 4.33
N LEU A 50 -3.04 -10.42 3.05
CA LEU A 50 -2.55 -11.25 1.95
C LEU A 50 -1.60 -10.41 1.09
N GLN A 51 -0.47 -10.99 0.72
CA GLN A 51 0.46 -10.42 -0.23
C GLN A 51 0.42 -11.21 -1.52
N LEU A 52 0.18 -10.51 -2.60
CA LEU A 52 0.08 -11.09 -3.93
C LEU A 52 1.05 -10.37 -4.87
N ALA A 53 1.60 -11.10 -5.81
CA ALA A 53 2.38 -10.56 -6.93
C ALA A 53 1.72 -10.95 -8.24
N ILE A 54 1.87 -10.08 -9.23
CA ILE A 54 1.38 -10.32 -10.59
C ILE A 54 2.60 -10.35 -11.50
N LYS A 55 2.71 -11.42 -12.28
CA LYS A 55 3.73 -11.57 -13.30
C LYS A 55 3.13 -12.32 -14.49
N ASP A 56 3.33 -11.80 -15.71
CA ASP A 56 2.85 -12.41 -16.95
C ASP A 56 1.36 -12.79 -16.85
N GLU A 57 0.51 -11.84 -16.42
CA GLU A 57 -0.93 -11.98 -16.18
C GLU A 57 -1.32 -13.05 -15.14
N ARG A 58 -0.36 -13.64 -14.44
CA ARG A 58 -0.60 -14.62 -13.40
C ARG A 58 -0.49 -13.99 -12.02
N ILE A 59 -1.41 -14.37 -11.13
CA ILE A 59 -1.43 -13.92 -9.74
C ILE A 59 -0.80 -15.00 -8.86
N TYR A 60 0.20 -14.60 -8.08
CA TYR A 60 0.92 -15.45 -7.14
C TYR A 60 0.60 -15.01 -5.72
N LEU A 61 0.20 -15.95 -4.87
CA LEU A 61 0.10 -15.72 -3.44
C LEU A 61 1.49 -15.87 -2.82
N LEU A 62 2.05 -14.80 -2.30
CA LEU A 62 3.36 -14.80 -1.65
C LEU A 62 3.25 -15.14 -0.18
N GLU A 63 2.27 -14.52 0.51
CA GLU A 63 2.10 -14.66 1.96
C GLU A 63 0.64 -14.48 2.34
N ALA A 64 0.21 -15.24 3.35
CA ALA A 64 -1.11 -15.10 3.97
C ALA A 64 -0.95 -15.06 5.50
N ASN A 65 -1.29 -13.93 6.09
CA ASN A 65 -1.25 -13.71 7.54
C ASN A 65 -2.67 -13.61 8.08
N PRO A 66 -3.21 -14.64 8.77
CA PRO A 66 -4.55 -14.61 9.35
C PRO A 66 -4.60 -13.77 10.64
N ARG A 67 -4.17 -12.54 10.55
CA ARG A 67 -4.10 -11.56 11.65
C ARG A 67 -4.10 -10.15 11.09
N ALA A 68 -4.35 -9.17 11.96
CA ALA A 68 -4.16 -7.76 11.64
C ALA A 68 -2.68 -7.46 11.30
N SER A 69 -2.47 -6.49 10.43
CA SER A 69 -1.14 -5.99 10.05
C SER A 69 -1.05 -4.49 10.28
N ARG A 70 0.14 -3.91 10.15
CA ARG A 70 0.33 -2.44 10.20
C ARG A 70 -0.47 -1.72 9.11
N THR A 71 -0.80 -2.39 8.03
CA THR A 71 -1.61 -1.84 6.94
C THR A 71 -3.08 -1.63 7.33
N LEU A 72 -3.58 -2.34 8.35
CA LEU A 72 -4.98 -2.22 8.78
C LEU A 72 -5.39 -0.77 9.14
N PRO A 73 -4.61 0.00 9.94
CA PRO A 73 -4.92 1.40 10.21
C PRO A 73 -4.94 2.28 8.95
N PHE A 74 -4.03 2.02 8.00
CA PHE A 74 -3.99 2.74 6.72
C PHE A 74 -5.28 2.50 5.93
N VAL A 75 -5.69 1.24 5.73
CA VAL A 75 -6.92 0.89 5.01
C VAL A 75 -8.14 1.44 5.74
N SER A 76 -8.18 1.33 7.07
CA SER A 76 -9.27 1.86 7.89
C SER A 76 -9.46 3.37 7.69
N LYS A 77 -8.37 4.14 7.72
CA LYS A 77 -8.41 5.59 7.50
C LYS A 77 -8.75 5.96 6.05
N SER A 78 -8.23 5.20 5.08
CA SER A 78 -8.49 5.43 3.66
C SER A 78 -9.95 5.22 3.29
N THR A 79 -10.59 4.22 3.89
CA THR A 79 -11.97 3.83 3.57
C THR A 79 -13.01 4.43 4.51
N GLY A 80 -12.60 4.99 5.64
CA GLY A 80 -13.49 5.46 6.69
C GLY A 80 -14.14 4.36 7.54
N TYR A 81 -13.78 3.08 7.31
CA TYR A 81 -14.33 1.96 8.07
C TYR A 81 -13.47 1.61 9.28
N PRO A 82 -14.05 1.41 10.47
CA PRO A 82 -13.31 1.05 11.67
C PRO A 82 -12.92 -0.45 11.66
N LEU A 83 -12.04 -0.84 10.74
CA LEU A 83 -11.72 -2.24 10.44
C LEU A 83 -11.25 -3.02 11.67
N ALA A 84 -10.50 -2.38 12.58
CA ALA A 84 -10.06 -3.05 13.81
C ALA A 84 -11.25 -3.44 14.70
N ARG A 85 -12.21 -2.52 14.88
CA ARG A 85 -13.46 -2.81 15.63
C ARG A 85 -14.26 -3.89 14.94
N MET A 86 -14.41 -3.80 13.62
CA MET A 86 -15.13 -4.82 12.82
C MET A 86 -14.49 -6.19 12.99
N ALA A 87 -13.16 -6.29 12.95
CA ALA A 87 -12.44 -7.54 13.17
C ALA A 87 -12.67 -8.11 14.57
N VAL A 88 -12.61 -7.27 15.62
CA VAL A 88 -12.88 -7.69 16.99
C VAL A 88 -14.31 -8.20 17.15
N ASN A 89 -15.29 -7.49 16.63
CA ASN A 89 -16.69 -7.90 16.70
C ASN A 89 -16.91 -9.28 16.05
N LEU A 90 -16.30 -9.53 14.88
CA LEU A 90 -16.33 -10.84 14.26
C LEU A 90 -15.69 -11.93 15.14
N MET A 91 -14.58 -11.62 15.79
CA MET A 91 -13.92 -12.55 16.73
C MET A 91 -14.77 -12.84 17.98
N LEU A 92 -15.63 -11.90 18.36
CA LEU A 92 -16.59 -12.05 19.47
C LEU A 92 -17.89 -12.74 19.05
N GLY A 93 -18.03 -13.12 17.78
CA GLY A 93 -19.16 -13.91 17.30
C GLY A 93 -20.18 -13.16 16.43
N ASP A 94 -19.94 -11.88 16.13
CA ASP A 94 -20.76 -11.15 15.16
C ASP A 94 -20.69 -11.81 13.78
N LYS A 95 -21.76 -11.67 13.02
CA LYS A 95 -21.81 -12.19 11.64
C LYS A 95 -21.29 -11.15 10.65
N ILE A 96 -20.55 -11.60 9.65
CA ILE A 96 -20.03 -10.75 8.58
C ILE A 96 -21.12 -10.02 7.81
N THR A 97 -22.33 -10.62 7.77
CA THR A 97 -23.51 -10.00 7.15
C THR A 97 -24.00 -8.74 7.87
N ASN A 98 -23.59 -8.52 9.12
CA ASN A 98 -23.95 -7.35 9.90
C ASN A 98 -22.98 -6.16 9.65
N LEU A 99 -21.93 -6.39 8.86
CA LEU A 99 -20.99 -5.33 8.53
C LEU A 99 -21.56 -4.40 7.44
N PRO A 100 -21.24 -3.10 7.49
CA PRO A 100 -21.68 -2.16 6.46
C PRO A 100 -21.07 -2.52 5.09
N ALA A 101 -21.78 -2.22 4.03
CA ALA A 101 -21.26 -2.35 2.67
C ALA A 101 -20.08 -1.37 2.48
N ILE A 102 -19.03 -1.83 1.83
CA ILE A 102 -17.88 -0.99 1.51
C ILE A 102 -18.25 -0.11 0.32
N LEU A 103 -18.25 1.20 0.53
CA LEU A 103 -18.48 2.19 -0.52
C LEU A 103 -17.18 2.47 -1.29
N PRO A 104 -17.28 2.88 -2.56
CA PRO A 104 -16.12 3.35 -3.31
C PRO A 104 -15.40 4.48 -2.56
N MET A 105 -14.09 4.47 -2.60
CA MET A 105 -13.25 5.50 -1.99
C MET A 105 -13.11 6.66 -2.97
N GLU A 106 -13.27 7.89 -2.48
CA GLU A 106 -12.97 9.10 -3.26
C GLU A 106 -11.49 9.44 -3.20
N GLY A 107 -10.93 9.89 -4.32
CA GLY A 107 -9.52 10.27 -4.42
C GLY A 107 -8.54 9.11 -4.23
N ALA A 108 -7.36 9.43 -3.72
CA ALA A 108 -6.31 8.45 -3.46
C ALA A 108 -5.73 8.61 -2.06
N SER A 109 -5.33 7.50 -1.47
CA SER A 109 -4.55 7.46 -0.23
C SER A 109 -3.24 6.76 -0.47
N VAL A 110 -2.15 7.31 0.04
CA VAL A 110 -0.82 6.73 -0.06
C VAL A 110 -0.22 6.55 1.33
N LYS A 111 0.36 5.40 1.55
CA LYS A 111 1.21 5.09 2.70
C LYS A 111 2.67 5.11 2.24
N VAL A 112 3.55 5.77 2.99
CA VAL A 112 5.00 5.69 2.79
C VAL A 112 5.69 5.23 4.07
N PRO A 113 6.72 4.38 3.97
CA PRO A 113 7.52 3.99 5.13
C PRO A 113 8.39 5.15 5.61
N THR A 114 8.67 5.16 6.90
CA THR A 114 9.66 6.04 7.51
C THR A 114 10.84 5.23 8.02
N PHE A 115 12.05 5.74 7.80
CA PHE A 115 13.29 5.08 8.16
C PHE A 115 14.11 5.94 9.11
N SER A 116 14.70 5.33 10.10
CA SER A 116 15.57 6.00 11.09
C SER A 116 17.06 5.78 10.79
N TRP A 117 17.48 5.98 9.53
CA TRP A 117 18.85 5.72 9.09
C TRP A 117 19.91 6.40 9.95
N LEU A 118 19.65 7.63 10.38
CA LEU A 118 20.57 8.39 11.23
C LEU A 118 20.73 7.81 12.64
N LYS A 119 19.79 6.97 13.09
CA LYS A 119 19.82 6.36 14.43
C LYS A 119 20.45 4.97 14.43
N ILE A 120 20.54 4.34 13.27
CA ILE A 120 21.05 2.97 13.13
C ILE A 120 22.27 3.02 12.22
N THR A 121 23.43 3.13 12.84
CA THR A 121 24.73 3.17 12.12
C THR A 121 25.03 1.80 11.50
N GLY A 122 25.56 1.81 10.27
CA GLY A 122 25.98 0.59 9.57
C GLY A 122 24.87 -0.22 8.89
N LEU A 123 23.61 0.27 8.93
CA LEU A 123 22.53 -0.37 8.21
C LEU A 123 22.61 -0.05 6.71
N ASP A 124 22.55 -1.07 5.88
CA ASP A 124 22.43 -0.91 4.44
C ASP A 124 21.07 -0.26 4.09
N THR A 125 21.10 0.81 3.29
CA THR A 125 19.91 1.56 2.86
C THR A 125 19.18 0.90 1.68
N VAL A 126 19.76 -0.13 1.06
CA VAL A 126 19.12 -0.89 -0.01
C VAL A 126 17.97 -1.72 0.57
N LEU A 127 16.78 -1.52 0.03
CA LEU A 127 15.58 -2.24 0.46
C LEU A 127 15.61 -3.69 -0.06
N GLY A 128 15.13 -4.61 0.77
CA GLY A 128 15.11 -6.03 0.49
C GLY A 128 14.01 -6.74 1.28
N PRO A 129 14.14 -8.06 1.47
CA PRO A 129 13.12 -8.86 2.15
C PRO A 129 13.05 -8.61 3.66
N GLU A 130 14.08 -8.01 4.25
CA GLU A 130 14.12 -7.67 5.67
C GLU A 130 13.54 -6.28 5.91
N MET A 131 12.69 -6.18 6.93
CA MET A 131 12.08 -4.90 7.29
C MET A 131 13.06 -3.96 7.98
N LYS A 132 13.22 -2.76 7.45
CA LYS A 132 14.11 -1.69 7.95
C LYS A 132 13.34 -0.45 8.42
N SER A 133 12.07 -0.31 8.04
CA SER A 133 11.25 0.83 8.44
C SER A 133 10.89 0.81 9.92
N THR A 134 10.88 2.00 10.53
CA THR A 134 10.53 2.20 11.95
C THR A 134 9.16 2.80 12.15
N GLY A 135 8.49 3.20 11.07
CA GLY A 135 7.15 3.78 11.09
C GLY A 135 6.61 3.96 9.69
N GLU A 136 5.47 4.61 9.61
CA GLU A 136 4.82 4.93 8.34
C GLU A 136 4.08 6.26 8.43
N ALA A 137 3.93 6.94 7.30
CA ALA A 137 3.13 8.14 7.15
C ALA A 137 2.09 7.94 6.05
N MET A 138 0.97 8.65 6.17
CA MET A 138 -0.12 8.57 5.23
C MET A 138 -0.42 9.96 4.65
N GLY A 139 -0.75 10.00 3.36
CA GLY A 139 -1.33 11.14 2.68
C GLY A 139 -2.61 10.76 1.96
N HIS A 140 -3.55 11.70 1.92
CA HIS A 140 -4.79 11.58 1.15
C HIS A 140 -4.97 12.82 0.27
N GLY A 141 -5.46 12.62 -0.95
CA GLY A 141 -5.68 13.71 -1.90
C GLY A 141 -6.60 13.30 -3.05
N PRO A 142 -6.96 14.25 -3.91
CA PRO A 142 -7.85 13.98 -5.05
C PRO A 142 -7.24 13.02 -6.09
N ASN A 143 -5.93 12.89 -6.10
CA ASN A 143 -5.19 11.98 -6.99
C ASN A 143 -3.94 11.43 -6.31
N PHE A 144 -3.31 10.44 -6.94
CA PHE A 144 -2.11 9.78 -6.46
C PHE A 144 -0.97 10.76 -6.15
N GLY A 145 -0.64 11.68 -7.06
CA GLY A 145 0.50 12.60 -6.89
C GLY A 145 0.35 13.50 -5.65
N THR A 146 -0.86 14.05 -5.46
CA THR A 146 -1.17 14.87 -4.28
C THR A 146 -1.10 14.04 -2.98
N ALA A 147 -1.65 12.84 -2.99
CA ALA A 147 -1.62 11.94 -1.85
C ALA A 147 -0.19 11.52 -1.50
N TYR A 148 0.61 11.17 -2.51
CA TYR A 148 2.01 10.79 -2.35
C TYR A 148 2.85 11.91 -1.78
N LEU A 149 2.71 13.14 -2.32
CA LEU A 149 3.42 14.32 -1.80
C LEU A 149 3.09 14.58 -0.32
N LYS A 150 1.81 14.47 0.06
CA LYS A 150 1.40 14.62 1.46
C LYS A 150 1.99 13.52 2.35
N ALA A 151 1.98 12.28 1.89
CA ALA A 151 2.57 11.16 2.63
C ALA A 151 4.08 11.36 2.85
N MET A 152 4.80 11.78 1.80
CA MET A 152 6.24 12.07 1.88
C MET A 152 6.54 13.19 2.88
N LYS A 153 5.77 14.29 2.85
CA LYS A 153 5.90 15.38 3.83
C LYS A 153 5.60 14.90 5.26
N GLY A 154 4.55 14.08 5.43
CA GLY A 154 4.22 13.46 6.71
C GLY A 154 5.30 12.52 7.23
N GLY A 155 6.05 11.87 6.34
CA GLY A 155 7.23 11.06 6.64
C GLY A 155 8.53 11.84 6.88
N ASN A 156 8.44 13.17 7.08
CA ASN A 156 9.59 14.09 7.25
C ASN A 156 10.58 14.10 6.07
N LYS A 157 10.15 13.71 4.88
CA LYS A 157 10.99 13.84 3.68
C LYS A 157 10.88 15.26 3.15
N LYS A 158 12.00 15.99 3.17
CA LYS A 158 12.10 17.32 2.57
C LYS A 158 12.08 17.17 1.05
N ILE A 159 11.00 17.62 0.42
CA ILE A 159 10.88 17.64 -1.04
C ILE A 159 11.15 19.08 -1.48
N PRO A 160 12.19 19.31 -2.29
CA PRO A 160 12.45 20.63 -2.84
C PRO A 160 11.27 21.07 -3.72
N THR A 161 10.86 22.31 -3.58
CA THR A 161 9.78 22.93 -4.37
C THR A 161 10.29 23.90 -5.41
N LYS A 162 11.60 24.17 -5.41
CA LYS A 162 12.30 25.05 -6.35
C LYS A 162 13.70 24.51 -6.60
N GLY A 163 14.23 24.72 -7.79
CA GLY A 163 15.58 24.33 -8.18
C GLY A 163 15.61 23.51 -9.46
N THR A 164 16.79 23.11 -9.87
CA THR A 164 17.00 22.23 -11.02
C THR A 164 17.02 20.78 -10.56
N VAL A 165 16.30 19.92 -11.24
CA VAL A 165 16.25 18.48 -10.95
C VAL A 165 17.02 17.74 -12.04
N PHE A 166 18.01 16.97 -11.64
CA PHE A 166 18.64 15.97 -12.51
C PHE A 166 17.87 14.65 -12.36
N VAL A 167 17.36 14.13 -13.48
CA VAL A 167 16.63 12.87 -13.52
C VAL A 167 17.41 11.87 -14.36
N SER A 168 17.81 10.75 -13.76
CA SER A 168 18.38 9.60 -14.46
C SER A 168 17.55 8.36 -14.15
N ILE A 169 17.00 7.75 -15.19
CA ILE A 169 16.11 6.59 -15.08
C ILE A 169 16.70 5.48 -15.93
N SER A 170 16.76 4.27 -15.40
CA SER A 170 17.08 3.08 -16.19
C SER A 170 15.99 2.83 -17.25
N ASN A 171 16.33 2.20 -18.36
CA ASN A 171 15.44 1.96 -19.52
C ASN A 171 14.18 1.10 -19.24
N ALA A 172 13.76 0.97 -18.01
CA ALA A 172 12.54 0.28 -17.64
C ALA A 172 11.34 1.21 -17.73
N VAL A 173 10.55 1.04 -18.77
CA VAL A 173 9.08 1.30 -18.92
C VAL A 173 8.50 2.65 -18.42
N SER A 174 9.20 3.48 -17.71
CA SER A 174 8.65 4.68 -17.05
C SER A 174 8.66 5.95 -17.92
N TYR A 175 9.04 5.86 -19.16
CA TYR A 175 9.14 7.02 -20.05
C TYR A 175 7.81 7.67 -20.45
N THR A 176 6.69 7.01 -20.23
CA THR A 176 5.40 7.46 -20.75
C THR A 176 4.67 8.45 -19.84
N HIS A 177 5.16 8.74 -18.63
CA HIS A 177 4.39 9.52 -17.66
C HIS A 177 5.13 10.69 -16.98
N LEU A 178 6.35 11.01 -17.38
CA LEU A 178 7.06 12.20 -16.93
C LEU A 178 6.85 13.36 -17.92
N THR A 179 5.67 13.97 -17.90
CA THR A 179 5.51 15.33 -18.42
C THR A 179 5.94 16.29 -17.32
N LEU A 180 7.16 16.79 -17.41
CA LEU A 180 7.56 17.96 -16.64
C LEU A 180 6.82 19.17 -17.24
N PRO A 181 6.16 20.01 -16.42
CA PRO A 181 5.64 21.26 -16.92
C PRO A 181 6.82 22.10 -17.45
N THR A 182 6.83 22.38 -18.71
CA THR A 182 7.68 23.41 -19.31
C THR A 182 7.15 24.75 -18.81
N THR A 183 7.87 25.41 -17.94
CA THR A 183 7.65 26.81 -17.65
C THR A 183 8.31 27.61 -18.78
N ASP A 184 7.49 28.30 -19.59
CA ASP A 184 7.89 29.43 -20.37
C ASP A 184 8.35 30.56 -19.46
#